data_2405b1d96ddf080df4798faa2b838666
#
_entry.id   2405b1d96ddf080df4798faa2b838666
#
_cell.length_a   1.000
_cell.length_b   1.000
_cell.length_c   1.000
_cell.angle_alpha   90.00
_cell.angle_beta   90.00
_cell.angle_gamma   90.00
#
_symmetry.space_group_name_H-M   'P 1'
#
loop_
_entity.id
_entity.type
_entity.pdbx_description
1 polymer ?
#
loop_
_entity_poly.entity_id
_entity_poly.type
_entity_poly.pdbx_seq_one_letter_code
_entity_poly.pdbx_strand_id
1 'polypeptide(L)'
;MKVDGVGKIVEGVNALEAALNSNRVKKVIVLDTKLNKSNKFNFLIEGIKKQNIEIEIVKDNKLWEFHPRHNIVGICEEKKTFDEKNFENIISEKILILDHFQDTNNLGAVARSAAAFDFQTIFLPKKRSVQITEKTFAISSGGMEYVNIVMYLSLIHISEPTRHG
;
A
#
# COMPACT_ATOMS: atom_id res chain seq x y z
N MET A 1 11.68 -15.55 -10.89
CA MET A 1 11.06 -15.44 -9.56
C MET A 1 9.87 -14.50 -9.71
N LYS A 2 8.64 -14.98 -9.52
CA LYS A 2 7.48 -14.10 -9.53
C LYS A 2 7.66 -13.13 -8.37
N VAL A 3 7.64 -11.84 -8.64
CA VAL A 3 7.51 -10.85 -7.58
C VAL A 3 6.05 -10.89 -7.19
N ASP A 4 5.78 -11.50 -6.04
CA ASP A 4 4.42 -11.57 -5.52
C ASP A 4 3.93 -10.16 -5.25
N GLY A 5 2.67 -9.88 -5.59
CA GLY A 5 2.03 -8.61 -5.29
C GLY A 5 1.89 -8.43 -3.77
N VAL A 6 1.65 -7.21 -3.35
CA VAL A 6 1.58 -6.80 -1.95
C VAL A 6 0.27 -6.09 -1.64
N GLY A 7 -0.13 -6.03 -0.37
CA GLY A 7 -1.29 -5.25 0.07
C GLY A 7 -2.64 -5.87 -0.26
N LYS A 8 -2.78 -7.18 -0.09
CA LYS A 8 -4.09 -7.87 -0.15
C LYS A 8 -5.06 -7.40 0.93
N ILE A 9 -4.52 -7.06 2.09
CA ILE A 9 -5.29 -6.59 3.23
C ILE A 9 -4.86 -5.15 3.51
N VAL A 10 -5.82 -4.25 3.57
CA VAL A 10 -5.61 -2.83 3.84
C VAL A 10 -6.48 -2.41 5.02
N GLU A 11 -5.84 -2.02 6.13
CA GLU A 11 -6.50 -1.70 7.39
C GLU A 11 -6.57 -0.18 7.63
N GLY A 12 -7.72 0.28 8.08
CA GLY A 12 -7.96 1.66 8.47
C GLY A 12 -8.51 2.55 7.36
N VAL A 13 -9.21 3.61 7.77
CA VAL A 13 -10.00 4.49 6.89
C VAL A 13 -9.16 5.14 5.79
N ASN A 14 -8.00 5.71 6.15
CA ASN A 14 -7.17 6.44 5.17
C ASN A 14 -6.54 5.51 4.11
N ALA A 15 -6.04 4.36 4.57
CA ALA A 15 -5.43 3.38 3.67
C ALA A 15 -6.47 2.75 2.75
N LEU A 16 -7.66 2.46 3.27
CA LEU A 16 -8.76 1.91 2.48
C LEU A 16 -9.32 2.94 1.48
N GLU A 17 -9.41 4.22 1.84
CA GLU A 17 -9.80 5.29 0.92
C GLU A 17 -8.83 5.39 -0.26
N ALA A 18 -7.53 5.31 -0.02
CA ALA A 18 -6.52 5.32 -1.07
C ALA A 18 -6.62 4.06 -1.96
N ALA A 19 -6.83 2.88 -1.38
CA ALA A 19 -7.02 1.64 -2.13
C ALA A 19 -8.31 1.67 -2.97
N LEU A 20 -9.38 2.29 -2.46
CA LEU A 20 -10.63 2.50 -3.19
C LEU A 20 -10.42 3.40 -4.41
N ASN A 21 -9.70 4.51 -4.24
CA ASN A 21 -9.34 5.43 -5.33
C ASN A 21 -8.43 4.77 -6.38
N SER A 22 -7.65 3.78 -5.98
CA SER A 22 -6.81 2.96 -6.87
C SER A 22 -7.56 1.78 -7.50
N ASN A 23 -8.88 1.66 -7.30
CA ASN A 23 -9.74 0.58 -7.82
C ASN A 23 -9.26 -0.83 -7.46
N ARG A 24 -8.61 -1.01 -6.29
CA ARG A 24 -8.09 -2.31 -5.86
C ARG A 24 -9.00 -3.07 -4.89
N VAL A 25 -10.00 -2.41 -4.31
CA VAL A 25 -10.86 -2.98 -3.26
C VAL A 25 -11.87 -3.93 -3.87
N LYS A 26 -11.91 -5.18 -3.37
CA LYS A 26 -12.89 -6.21 -3.78
C LYS A 26 -14.01 -6.38 -2.77
N LYS A 27 -13.69 -6.29 -1.49
CA LYS A 27 -14.63 -6.49 -0.38
C LYS A 27 -14.17 -5.65 0.81
N VAL A 28 -15.12 -5.20 1.60
CA VAL A 28 -14.85 -4.46 2.84
C VAL A 28 -15.47 -5.18 4.02
N ILE A 29 -14.73 -5.29 5.11
CA ILE A 29 -15.18 -5.85 6.38
C ILE A 29 -15.20 -4.71 7.40
N VAL A 30 -16.33 -4.54 8.06
CA VAL A 30 -16.57 -3.48 9.05
C VAL A 30 -16.93 -4.10 10.38
N LEU A 31 -16.24 -3.68 11.44
CA LEU A 31 -16.64 -3.99 12.80
C LEU A 31 -17.74 -3.01 13.23
N ASP A 32 -18.92 -3.54 13.51
CA ASP A 32 -20.07 -2.75 13.99
C ASP A 32 -19.85 -2.32 15.44
N THR A 33 -19.16 -1.20 15.60
CA THR A 33 -19.00 -0.54 16.89
C THR A 33 -19.79 0.76 16.88
N LYS A 34 -20.45 1.07 18.00
CA LYS A 34 -21.22 2.33 18.18
C LYS A 34 -20.37 3.60 17.99
N LEU A 35 -19.07 3.45 17.79
CA LEU A 35 -18.07 4.51 17.66
C LEU A 35 -17.76 4.94 16.22
N ASN A 36 -18.28 4.24 15.21
CA ASN A 36 -18.01 4.53 13.79
C ASN A 36 -18.87 5.68 13.25
N LYS A 37 -18.82 6.86 13.87
CA LYS A 37 -19.66 8.00 13.50
C LYS A 37 -18.88 9.19 12.93
N SER A 38 -17.62 9.02 12.52
CA SER A 38 -16.90 10.13 11.88
C SER A 38 -17.47 10.41 10.48
N ASN A 39 -17.55 11.67 10.11
CA ASN A 39 -17.97 12.07 8.77
C ASN A 39 -17.13 11.36 7.68
N LYS A 40 -15.83 11.26 7.92
CA LYS A 40 -14.91 10.59 6.99
C LYS A 40 -15.24 9.10 6.78
N PHE A 41 -15.60 8.38 7.85
CA PHE A 41 -16.03 6.99 7.76
C PHE A 41 -17.32 6.87 6.94
N ASN A 42 -18.30 7.73 7.18
CA ASN A 42 -19.56 7.71 6.44
C ASN A 42 -19.34 7.99 4.94
N PHE A 43 -18.52 8.98 4.59
CA PHE A 43 -18.16 9.25 3.20
C PHE A 43 -17.48 8.06 2.52
N LEU A 44 -16.60 7.37 3.24
CA LEU A 44 -15.94 6.18 2.71
C LEU A 44 -16.96 5.06 2.45
N ILE A 45 -17.87 4.79 3.38
CA ILE A 45 -18.94 3.79 3.21
C ILE A 45 -19.85 4.13 2.02
N GLU A 46 -20.20 5.40 1.83
CA GLU A 46 -20.96 5.83 0.65
C GLU A 46 -20.20 5.61 -0.66
N GLY A 47 -18.89 5.89 -0.68
CA GLY A 47 -18.02 5.63 -1.82
C GLY A 47 -17.95 4.15 -2.18
N ILE A 48 -17.82 3.29 -1.16
CA ILE A 48 -17.80 1.82 -1.32
C ILE A 48 -19.14 1.33 -1.91
N LYS A 49 -20.27 1.81 -1.39
CA LYS A 49 -21.60 1.47 -1.91
C LYS A 49 -21.81 1.92 -3.36
N LYS A 50 -21.35 3.13 -3.71
CA LYS A 50 -21.43 3.65 -5.10
C LYS A 50 -20.66 2.78 -6.11
N GLN A 51 -19.59 2.13 -5.66
CA GLN A 51 -18.81 1.21 -6.49
C GLN A 51 -19.34 -0.24 -6.47
N ASN A 52 -20.50 -0.49 -5.82
CA ASN A 52 -21.08 -1.81 -5.66
C ASN A 52 -20.14 -2.85 -5.01
N ILE A 53 -19.27 -2.41 -4.12
CA ILE A 53 -18.35 -3.29 -3.39
C ILE A 53 -19.09 -3.91 -2.21
N GLU A 54 -18.93 -5.21 -2.03
CA GLU A 54 -19.53 -5.97 -0.92
C GLU A 54 -19.03 -5.45 0.43
N ILE A 55 -19.96 -5.25 1.38
CA ILE A 55 -19.64 -4.88 2.75
C ILE A 55 -20.14 -5.99 3.69
N GLU A 56 -19.21 -6.62 4.39
CA GLU A 56 -19.49 -7.56 5.47
C GLU A 56 -19.44 -6.83 6.82
N ILE A 57 -20.44 -7.06 7.68
CA ILE A 57 -20.51 -6.44 9.00
C ILE A 57 -20.28 -7.49 10.06
N VAL A 58 -19.22 -7.33 10.84
CA VAL A 58 -18.89 -8.15 12.02
C VAL A 58 -19.47 -7.46 13.26
N LYS A 59 -20.39 -8.14 13.95
CA LYS A 59 -21.09 -7.57 15.14
C LYS A 59 -20.40 -7.90 16.45
N ASP A 60 -19.62 -8.97 16.50
CA ASP A 60 -18.93 -9.41 17.71
C ASP A 60 -17.44 -9.10 17.62
N ASN A 61 -16.94 -8.30 18.56
CA ASN A 61 -15.51 -7.98 18.67
C ASN A 61 -14.62 -9.22 18.79
N LYS A 62 -15.14 -10.34 19.30
CA LYS A 62 -14.39 -11.59 19.41
C LYS A 62 -14.13 -12.26 18.05
N LEU A 63 -14.94 -11.92 17.04
CA LEU A 63 -14.79 -12.39 15.68
C LEU A 63 -13.94 -11.48 14.81
N TRP A 64 -13.42 -10.40 15.40
CA TRP A 64 -12.55 -9.46 14.68
C TRP A 64 -11.12 -10.01 14.62
N GLU A 65 -10.71 -10.44 13.44
CA GLU A 65 -9.41 -11.10 13.20
C GLU A 65 -8.28 -10.11 12.87
N PHE A 66 -8.60 -8.83 12.72
CA PHE A 66 -7.67 -7.79 12.30
C PHE A 66 -7.16 -6.97 13.48
N HIS A 67 -6.27 -6.01 13.20
CA HIS A 67 -5.66 -5.20 14.23
C HIS A 67 -6.73 -4.41 15.04
N PRO A 68 -6.74 -4.47 16.38
CA PRO A 68 -7.83 -3.92 17.22
C PRO A 68 -7.98 -2.39 17.16
N ARG A 69 -7.01 -1.67 16.60
CA ARG A 69 -7.12 -0.21 16.39
C ARG A 69 -7.94 0.16 15.15
N HIS A 70 -8.19 -0.80 14.27
CA HIS A 70 -8.93 -0.59 13.04
C HIS A 70 -10.27 -1.30 13.11
N ASN A 71 -11.31 -0.63 12.67
CA ASN A 71 -12.68 -1.13 12.63
C ASN A 71 -13.22 -1.28 11.21
N ILE A 72 -12.34 -1.08 10.23
CA ILE A 72 -12.62 -1.27 8.82
C ILE A 72 -11.38 -1.80 8.11
N VAL A 73 -11.59 -2.80 7.26
CA VAL A 73 -10.55 -3.49 6.49
C VAL A 73 -11.04 -3.73 5.08
N GLY A 74 -10.18 -3.50 4.11
CA GLY A 74 -10.40 -3.84 2.70
C GLY A 74 -9.64 -5.09 2.31
N ILE A 75 -10.33 -6.02 1.66
CA ILE A 75 -9.73 -7.10 0.90
C ILE A 75 -9.52 -6.58 -0.52
N CYS A 76 -8.28 -6.54 -0.96
CA CYS A 76 -7.87 -5.85 -2.18
C CYS A 76 -7.21 -6.80 -3.18
N GLU A 77 -7.20 -6.40 -4.45
CA GLU A 77 -6.22 -6.94 -5.40
C GLU A 77 -4.81 -6.60 -4.95
N GLU A 78 -3.86 -7.50 -5.23
CA GLU A 78 -2.46 -7.22 -4.94
C GLU A 78 -1.96 -6.02 -5.75
N LYS A 79 -1.26 -5.12 -5.09
CA LYS A 79 -0.52 -4.07 -5.76
C LYS A 79 0.72 -4.66 -6.41
N LYS A 80 0.90 -4.40 -7.70
CA LYS A 80 2.09 -4.86 -8.44
C LYS A 80 3.34 -4.20 -7.89
N THR A 81 4.41 -4.97 -7.79
CA THR A 81 5.77 -4.49 -7.62
C THR A 81 6.55 -4.70 -8.91
N PHE A 82 7.58 -3.91 -9.12
CA PHE A 82 8.39 -3.92 -10.32
C PHE A 82 9.81 -4.38 -9.99
N ASP A 83 10.54 -4.75 -10.99
CA ASP A 83 11.95 -5.12 -10.87
C ASP A 83 12.82 -4.38 -11.89
N GLU A 84 14.12 -4.64 -11.86
CA GLU A 84 15.12 -4.00 -12.72
C GLU A 84 14.87 -4.16 -14.23
N LYS A 85 13.96 -5.05 -14.63
CA LYS A 85 13.67 -5.36 -16.04
C LYS A 85 12.43 -4.66 -16.55
N ASN A 86 11.55 -4.21 -15.65
CA ASN A 86 10.23 -3.74 -16.04
C ASN A 86 9.81 -2.40 -15.39
N PHE A 87 10.78 -1.62 -14.87
CA PHE A 87 10.50 -0.36 -14.20
C PHE A 87 10.55 0.88 -15.12
N GLU A 88 11.11 0.78 -16.31
CA GLU A 88 11.36 1.93 -17.20
C GLU A 88 10.10 2.77 -17.48
N ASN A 89 8.96 2.08 -17.63
CA ASN A 89 7.67 2.76 -17.93
C ASN A 89 6.99 3.39 -16.71
N ILE A 90 7.56 3.26 -15.51
CA ILE A 90 6.99 3.77 -14.26
C ILE A 90 7.90 4.74 -13.52
N ILE A 91 9.06 5.06 -14.09
CA ILE A 91 9.95 6.08 -13.53
C ILE A 91 9.26 7.44 -13.58
N SER A 92 9.22 8.09 -12.42
CA SER A 92 8.83 9.48 -12.26
C SER A 92 10.06 10.39 -12.23
N GLU A 93 9.84 11.69 -12.34
CA GLU A 93 10.91 12.69 -12.21
C GLU A 93 11.62 12.63 -10.85
N LYS A 94 10.88 12.20 -9.81
CA LYS A 94 11.39 12.07 -8.43
C LYS A 94 11.36 10.62 -8.02
N ILE A 95 12.53 10.06 -7.77
CA ILE A 95 12.70 8.71 -7.26
C ILE A 95 13.38 8.73 -5.89
N LEU A 96 13.03 7.77 -5.05
CA LEU A 96 13.64 7.54 -3.75
C LEU A 96 14.32 6.18 -3.75
N ILE A 97 15.60 6.13 -3.42
CA ILE A 97 16.36 4.90 -3.31
C ILE A 97 16.64 4.64 -1.83
N LEU A 98 16.16 3.53 -1.32
CA LEU A 98 16.40 3.11 0.06
C LEU A 98 17.42 1.97 0.07
N ASP A 99 18.59 2.22 0.65
CA ASP A 99 19.63 1.23 0.81
C ASP A 99 19.70 0.75 2.26
N HIS A 100 19.97 -0.55 2.46
CA HIS A 100 20.07 -1.18 3.79
C HIS A 100 18.85 -0.94 4.72
N PHE A 101 17.67 -0.82 4.16
CA PHE A 101 16.45 -0.48 4.88
C PHE A 101 15.75 -1.74 5.41
N GLN A 102 15.60 -1.88 6.73
CA GLN A 102 15.14 -3.12 7.35
C GLN A 102 13.84 -3.00 8.19
N ASP A 103 13.41 -1.79 8.52
CA ASP A 103 12.25 -1.59 9.39
C ASP A 103 10.96 -1.35 8.58
N THR A 104 10.00 -2.26 8.74
CA THR A 104 8.67 -2.21 8.12
C THR A 104 7.87 -0.94 8.52
N ASN A 105 8.00 -0.48 9.77
CA ASN A 105 7.30 0.71 10.23
C ASN A 105 7.84 1.96 9.54
N ASN A 106 9.16 2.04 9.42
CA ASN A 106 9.81 3.15 8.75
C ASN A 106 9.48 3.17 7.26
N LEU A 107 9.34 2.00 6.60
CA LEU A 107 8.92 1.97 5.20
C LEU A 107 7.53 2.57 5.00
N GLY A 108 6.58 2.26 5.87
CA GLY A 108 5.25 2.87 5.82
C GLY A 108 5.29 4.40 5.99
N ALA A 109 6.10 4.88 6.94
CA ALA A 109 6.30 6.32 7.17
C ALA A 109 7.00 7.01 5.98
N VAL A 110 8.01 6.37 5.41
CA VAL A 110 8.71 6.85 4.20
C VAL A 110 7.76 6.91 3.01
N ALA A 111 6.97 5.88 2.76
CA ALA A 111 6.01 5.85 1.65
C ALA A 111 4.95 6.96 1.80
N ARG A 112 4.49 7.24 3.03
CA ARG A 112 3.59 8.36 3.31
C ARG A 112 4.25 9.70 2.96
N SER A 113 5.48 9.92 3.38
CA SER A 113 6.23 11.14 3.09
C SER A 113 6.54 11.27 1.61
N ALA A 114 6.96 10.18 0.96
CA ALA A 114 7.24 10.13 -0.47
C ALA A 114 6.01 10.55 -1.27
N ALA A 115 4.84 9.99 -0.98
CA ALA A 115 3.58 10.37 -1.62
C ALA A 115 3.24 11.86 -1.41
N ALA A 116 3.46 12.39 -0.19
CA ALA A 116 3.17 13.79 0.13
C ALA A 116 4.08 14.78 -0.60
N PHE A 117 5.32 14.38 -0.93
CA PHE A 117 6.31 15.18 -1.67
C PHE A 117 6.40 14.84 -3.16
N ASP A 118 5.44 14.03 -3.65
CA ASP A 118 5.36 13.61 -5.05
C ASP A 118 6.57 12.80 -5.54
N PHE A 119 7.14 11.97 -4.66
CA PHE A 119 8.04 10.91 -5.04
C PHE A 119 7.20 9.68 -5.40
N GLN A 120 7.04 9.41 -6.67
CA GLN A 120 6.14 8.35 -7.13
C GLN A 120 6.82 6.98 -7.27
N THR A 121 8.13 6.90 -7.12
CA THR A 121 8.88 5.65 -7.25
C THR A 121 9.85 5.46 -6.09
N ILE A 122 9.78 4.28 -5.44
CA ILE A 122 10.69 3.89 -4.36
C ILE A 122 11.43 2.62 -4.78
N PHE A 123 12.76 2.69 -4.79
CA PHE A 123 13.63 1.55 -5.03
C PHE A 123 14.00 0.89 -3.70
N LEU A 124 13.78 -0.44 -3.62
CA LEU A 124 14.11 -1.28 -2.47
C LEU A 124 15.02 -2.43 -2.86
N PRO A 125 16.05 -2.78 -2.08
CA PRO A 125 16.88 -3.94 -2.37
C PRO A 125 16.07 -5.25 -2.20
N LYS A 126 16.31 -6.25 -3.07
CA LYS A 126 15.69 -7.58 -2.96
C LYS A 126 16.26 -8.40 -1.80
N LYS A 127 17.54 -8.18 -1.48
CA LYS A 127 18.23 -8.89 -0.42
C LYS A 127 18.42 -8.00 0.80
N ARG A 128 18.27 -8.58 2.00
CA ARG A 128 18.44 -7.87 3.28
C ARG A 128 17.59 -6.60 3.38
N SER A 129 16.39 -6.67 2.81
CA SER A 129 15.45 -5.56 2.78
C SER A 129 14.26 -5.82 3.70
N VAL A 130 13.57 -4.74 4.01
CA VAL A 130 12.27 -4.75 4.67
C VAL A 130 11.23 -5.52 3.85
N GLN A 131 10.41 -6.31 4.52
CA GLN A 131 9.23 -6.91 3.89
C GLN A 131 8.08 -5.90 3.86
N ILE A 132 7.41 -5.86 2.73
CA ILE A 132 6.18 -5.07 2.58
C ILE A 132 5.02 -5.92 3.08
N THR A 133 4.41 -5.49 4.17
CA THR A 133 3.34 -6.20 4.85
C THR A 133 2.08 -5.33 4.94
N GLU A 134 0.96 -5.90 5.41
CA GLU A 134 -0.26 -5.16 5.72
C GLU A 134 0.00 -3.99 6.67
N LYS A 135 0.94 -4.16 7.61
CA LYS A 135 1.37 -3.11 8.54
C LYS A 135 2.00 -1.91 7.82
N THR A 136 2.78 -2.16 6.74
CA THR A 136 3.35 -1.09 5.91
C THR A 136 2.24 -0.24 5.29
N PHE A 137 1.19 -0.88 4.76
CA PHE A 137 0.04 -0.17 4.19
C PHE A 137 -0.72 0.64 5.25
N ALA A 138 -1.00 0.06 6.41
CA ALA A 138 -1.69 0.75 7.50
C ALA A 138 -0.92 1.99 7.99
N ILE A 139 0.41 1.86 8.21
CA ILE A 139 1.28 2.96 8.68
C ILE A 139 1.41 4.06 7.63
N SER A 140 1.46 3.69 6.35
CA SER A 140 1.55 4.67 5.26
C SER A 140 0.32 5.56 5.13
N SER A 141 -0.79 5.22 5.79
CA SER A 141 -2.06 5.95 5.72
C SER A 141 -2.52 6.21 4.28
N GLY A 142 -2.28 5.25 3.39
CA GLY A 142 -2.59 5.33 1.97
C GLY A 142 -1.41 5.69 1.06
N GLY A 143 -0.28 6.16 1.61
CA GLY A 143 0.90 6.52 0.81
C GLY A 143 1.42 5.39 -0.08
N MET A 144 1.33 4.14 0.40
CA MET A 144 1.71 2.96 -0.40
C MET A 144 0.90 2.79 -1.69
N GLU A 145 -0.29 3.38 -1.80
CA GLU A 145 -1.08 3.32 -3.03
C GLU A 145 -0.54 4.25 -4.13
N TYR A 146 0.05 5.36 -3.74
CA TYR A 146 0.54 6.41 -4.64
C TYR A 146 1.99 6.23 -5.08
N VAL A 147 2.73 5.28 -4.49
CA VAL A 147 4.13 5.02 -4.85
C VAL A 147 4.29 3.68 -5.56
N ASN A 148 5.10 3.64 -6.60
CA ASN A 148 5.53 2.41 -7.24
C ASN A 148 6.74 1.84 -6.50
N ILE A 149 6.74 0.55 -6.25
CA ILE A 149 7.86 -0.13 -5.60
C ILE A 149 8.66 -0.90 -6.65
N VAL A 150 9.93 -0.59 -6.76
CA VAL A 150 10.89 -1.27 -7.62
C VAL A 150 11.88 -2.05 -6.77
N MET A 151 11.91 -3.36 -6.95
CA MET A 151 12.83 -4.25 -6.23
C MET A 151 14.12 -4.43 -7.05
N TYR A 152 15.27 -3.99 -6.53
CA TYR A 152 16.56 -4.12 -7.22
C TYR A 152 17.51 -5.10 -6.53
N LEU A 153 18.42 -5.70 -7.30
CA LEU A 153 19.46 -6.61 -6.78
C LEU A 153 20.75 -5.88 -6.40
N SER A 154 21.14 -4.90 -7.19
CA SER A 154 22.34 -4.11 -7.00
C SER A 154 22.18 -2.71 -7.58
N LEU A 155 22.62 -1.69 -6.85
CA LEU A 155 22.61 -0.29 -7.32
C LEU A 155 23.57 -0.04 -8.48
N ILE A 156 24.60 -0.89 -8.66
CA ILE A 156 25.61 -0.74 -9.72
C ILE A 156 24.96 -0.84 -11.11
N HIS A 157 23.95 -1.70 -11.26
CA HIS A 157 23.26 -1.88 -12.55
C HIS A 157 22.23 -0.77 -12.86
N ILE A 158 21.83 0.01 -11.89
CA ILE A 158 20.86 1.12 -12.06
C ILE A 158 21.60 2.39 -12.53
N SER A 159 22.85 2.56 -12.14
CA SER A 159 23.64 3.76 -12.42
C SER A 159 24.44 3.70 -13.73
N GLU A 160 24.53 2.56 -14.40
CA GLU A 160 25.19 2.46 -15.69
C GLU A 160 24.25 2.96 -16.80
N PRO A 161 24.58 4.06 -17.52
CA PRO A 161 23.83 4.45 -18.69
C PRO A 161 23.93 3.32 -19.72
N THR A 162 22.78 2.77 -20.14
CA THR A 162 22.71 1.88 -21.29
C THR A 162 23.32 2.59 -22.49
N ARG A 163 24.59 2.27 -22.81
CA ARG A 163 25.17 2.62 -24.10
C ARG A 163 24.43 1.78 -25.14
N HIS A 164 23.40 2.36 -25.72
CA HIS A 164 22.92 1.91 -27.01
C HIS A 164 23.94 2.37 -28.05
N GLY A 165 24.73 1.43 -28.54
CA GLY A 165 25.57 1.59 -29.74
C GLY A 165 24.71 1.45 -30.97
#